data_afce6abefa43ee889365c655d247dfc8
#
_entry.id   afce6abefa43ee889365c655d247dfc8
#
_cell.length_a   1.000
_cell.length_b   1.000
_cell.length_c   1.000
_cell.angle_alpha   90.00
_cell.angle_beta   90.00
_cell.angle_gamma   90.00
#
_symmetry.space_group_name_H-M   'P 1'
#
loop_
_entity.id
_entity.type
_entity.pdbx_description
1 polymer ?
#
loop_
_entity_poly.entity_id
_entity_poly.type
_entity_poly.pdbx_seq_one_letter_code
_entity_poly.pdbx_strand_id
1 'polypeptide(L)'
;MSAVEKVALFERTQSVQVLNTIKRRRSVGHVSREQPSQEEIERLLEAATYAPSHHVTEPWRFFVLTGSARAALGDVMATSLQTRLEQNGTENIQKKLIRERAKTLRAPVIIVVAITGVQQLQGYPIECVEAASAAIQNMLLAGEEMGLASVWRTGDHAYDPTVKRWFGLQRDDLIVGFIYVGYPMTTRPMRIPTHFSVKTTWLS
;
A
#
# COMPACT_ATOMS: atom_id res chain seq x y z
N MET A 1 16.68 34.50 -21.64
CA MET A 1 15.56 33.56 -21.47
C MET A 1 14.33 34.35 -21.08
N SER A 2 13.27 34.30 -21.88
CA SER A 2 12.00 34.95 -21.60
C SER A 2 11.29 34.27 -20.41
N ALA A 3 10.27 34.95 -19.82
CA ALA A 3 9.46 34.36 -18.76
C ALA A 3 8.76 33.06 -19.22
N VAL A 4 8.33 33.01 -20.48
CA VAL A 4 7.69 31.83 -21.09
C VAL A 4 8.67 30.65 -21.19
N GLU A 5 9.93 30.90 -21.60
CA GLU A 5 10.96 29.86 -21.65
C GLU A 5 11.32 29.34 -20.27
N LYS A 6 11.33 30.19 -19.24
CA LYS A 6 11.56 29.76 -17.84
C LYS A 6 10.42 28.87 -17.34
N VAL A 7 9.17 29.21 -17.62
CA VAL A 7 8.00 28.40 -17.25
C VAL A 7 8.05 27.06 -17.98
N ALA A 8 8.28 27.05 -19.29
CA ALA A 8 8.37 25.81 -20.07
C ALA A 8 9.54 24.91 -19.61
N LEU A 9 10.68 25.50 -19.23
CA LEU A 9 11.81 24.75 -18.66
C LEU A 9 11.48 24.17 -17.29
N PHE A 10 10.80 24.94 -16.43
CA PHE A 10 10.35 24.48 -15.13
C PHE A 10 9.36 23.32 -15.27
N GLU A 11 8.36 23.42 -16.14
CA GLU A 11 7.38 22.36 -16.42
C GLU A 11 8.06 21.09 -16.97
N ARG A 12 9.01 21.21 -17.90
CA ARG A 12 9.79 20.06 -18.40
C ARG A 12 10.62 19.39 -17.29
N THR A 13 11.22 20.19 -16.41
CA THR A 13 12.00 19.67 -15.28
C THR A 13 11.11 18.91 -14.30
N GLN A 14 9.91 19.41 -13.99
CA GLN A 14 8.92 18.75 -13.14
C GLN A 14 8.44 17.41 -13.76
N SER A 15 8.17 17.37 -15.05
CA SER A 15 7.75 16.13 -15.73
C SER A 15 8.83 15.04 -15.69
N VAL A 16 10.10 15.42 -15.77
CA VAL A 16 11.24 14.50 -15.62
C VAL A 16 11.33 13.98 -14.19
N GLN A 17 11.02 14.81 -13.19
CA GLN A 17 11.05 14.40 -11.77
C GLN A 17 10.04 13.30 -11.47
N VAL A 18 8.78 13.43 -11.90
CA VAL A 18 7.74 12.41 -11.72
C VAL A 18 8.15 11.07 -12.36
N LEU A 19 8.62 11.09 -13.60
CA LEU A 19 9.09 9.88 -14.28
C LEU A 19 10.28 9.23 -13.55
N ASN A 20 11.19 10.03 -13.02
CA ASN A 20 12.33 9.53 -12.26
C ASN A 20 11.89 8.86 -10.95
N THR A 21 10.94 9.46 -10.23
CA THR A 21 10.37 8.87 -9.01
C THR A 21 9.69 7.54 -9.31
N ILE A 22 8.89 7.46 -10.39
CA ILE A 22 8.27 6.21 -10.83
C ILE A 22 9.33 5.13 -11.14
N LYS A 23 10.43 5.49 -11.80
CA LYS A 23 11.52 4.56 -12.16
C LYS A 23 12.33 4.12 -10.95
N ARG A 24 12.60 5.02 -10.00
CA ARG A 24 13.38 4.73 -8.77
C ARG A 24 12.60 3.88 -7.79
N ARG A 25 11.30 4.16 -7.64
CA ARG A 25 10.47 3.49 -6.64
C ARG A 25 10.57 1.96 -6.71
N ARG A 26 10.92 1.35 -5.59
CA ARG A 26 11.05 -0.09 -5.42
C ARG A 26 10.27 -0.57 -4.20
N SER A 27 9.87 -1.83 -4.20
CA SER A 27 9.36 -2.49 -2.99
C SER A 27 10.54 -2.86 -2.10
N VAL A 28 10.73 -2.13 -0.99
CA VAL A 28 11.80 -2.32 -0.01
C VAL A 28 11.15 -2.66 1.33
N GLY A 29 11.34 -3.91 1.77
CA GLY A 29 10.77 -4.39 3.04
C GLY A 29 11.78 -4.48 4.18
N HIS A 30 13.06 -4.13 3.94
CA HIS A 30 14.09 -4.06 4.97
C HIS A 30 14.29 -2.61 5.36
N VAL A 31 13.62 -2.23 6.44
CA VAL A 31 13.56 -0.87 6.97
C VAL A 31 14.07 -0.81 8.40
N SER A 32 14.48 0.37 8.84
CA SER A 32 14.91 0.61 10.22
C SER A 32 13.75 0.48 11.21
N ARG A 33 14.07 0.47 12.50
CA ARG A 33 13.07 0.52 13.58
C ARG A 33 12.58 1.94 13.87
N GLU A 34 13.27 2.94 13.32
CA GLU A 34 12.89 4.33 13.43
C GLU A 34 11.53 4.54 12.77
N GLN A 35 10.62 5.16 13.50
CA GLN A 35 9.27 5.42 13.03
C GLN A 35 9.26 6.74 12.29
N PRO A 36 8.73 6.77 11.04
CA PRO A 36 8.41 8.02 10.36
C PRO A 36 7.55 8.93 11.24
N SER A 37 7.78 10.23 11.14
CA SER A 37 7.01 11.23 11.88
C SER A 37 5.53 11.20 11.50
N GLN A 38 4.69 11.74 12.36
CA GLN A 38 3.27 11.87 12.05
C GLN A 38 3.05 12.70 10.79
N GLU A 39 3.80 13.77 10.61
CA GLU A 39 3.73 14.64 9.42
C GLU A 39 4.07 13.88 8.13
N GLU A 40 5.10 13.04 8.15
CA GLU A 40 5.43 12.20 6.99
C GLU A 40 4.33 11.21 6.66
N ILE A 41 3.71 10.59 7.69
CA ILE A 41 2.58 9.68 7.50
C ILE A 41 1.38 10.43 6.94
N GLU A 42 1.06 11.62 7.45
CA GLU A 42 -0.03 12.46 6.97
C GLU A 42 0.16 12.86 5.51
N ARG A 43 1.38 13.20 5.09
CA ARG A 43 1.71 13.47 3.67
C ARG A 43 1.49 12.26 2.76
N LEU A 44 1.75 11.04 3.26
CA LEU A 44 1.44 9.82 2.51
C LEU A 44 -0.07 9.66 2.33
N LEU A 45 -0.84 9.92 3.39
CA LEU A 45 -2.31 9.84 3.35
C LEU A 45 -2.89 10.93 2.45
N GLU A 46 -2.38 12.14 2.55
CA GLU A 46 -2.76 13.25 1.67
C GLU A 46 -2.52 12.88 0.20
N ALA A 47 -1.32 12.42 -0.16
CA ALA A 47 -1.03 11.99 -1.53
C ALA A 47 -2.00 10.91 -2.03
N ALA A 48 -2.42 9.99 -1.17
CA ALA A 48 -3.38 8.96 -1.50
C ALA A 48 -4.75 9.54 -1.88
N THR A 49 -5.21 10.59 -1.18
CA THR A 49 -6.54 11.18 -1.43
C THR A 49 -6.64 11.93 -2.76
N TYR A 50 -5.51 12.26 -3.40
CA TYR A 50 -5.51 12.83 -4.76
C TYR A 50 -5.68 11.79 -5.88
N ALA A 51 -5.91 10.53 -5.55
CA ALA A 51 -6.21 9.51 -6.55
C ALA A 51 -7.58 9.76 -7.21
N PRO A 52 -7.73 9.46 -8.50
CA PRO A 52 -9.04 9.53 -9.15
C PRO A 52 -9.97 8.45 -8.57
N SER A 53 -11.24 8.80 -8.42
CA SER A 53 -12.28 7.84 -8.07
C SER A 53 -13.55 8.09 -8.90
N HIS A 54 -14.22 7.04 -9.27
CA HIS A 54 -15.44 7.12 -10.08
C HIS A 54 -16.53 7.89 -9.30
N HIS A 55 -17.17 8.87 -9.94
CA HIS A 55 -18.13 9.79 -9.31
C HIS A 55 -17.63 10.49 -8.03
N VAL A 56 -16.33 10.62 -7.84
CA VAL A 56 -15.72 11.23 -6.63
C VAL A 56 -16.19 10.52 -5.35
N THR A 57 -16.36 9.19 -5.41
CA THR A 57 -16.84 8.39 -4.28
C THR A 57 -15.84 8.25 -3.15
N GLU A 58 -14.52 8.43 -3.43
CA GLU A 58 -13.44 8.32 -2.45
C GLU A 58 -13.58 7.09 -1.53
N PRO A 59 -13.66 5.88 -2.11
CA PRO A 59 -14.12 4.67 -1.40
C PRO A 59 -13.12 4.16 -0.35
N TRP A 60 -11.93 4.74 -0.30
CA TRP A 60 -10.84 4.31 0.58
C TRP A 60 -11.07 4.69 2.03
N ARG A 61 -10.63 3.81 2.92
CA ARG A 61 -10.47 4.04 4.34
C ARG A 61 -9.07 3.62 4.75
N PHE A 62 -8.37 4.48 5.50
CA PHE A 62 -7.01 4.23 5.94
C PHE A 62 -6.99 3.89 7.44
N PHE A 63 -6.22 2.86 7.81
CA PHE A 63 -5.90 2.54 9.19
C PHE A 63 -4.39 2.59 9.36
N VAL A 64 -3.91 3.46 10.24
CA VAL A 64 -2.48 3.60 10.53
C VAL A 64 -2.15 2.85 11.81
N LEU A 65 -1.27 1.88 11.72
CA LEU A 65 -0.83 1.08 12.85
C LEU A 65 0.63 1.37 13.17
N THR A 66 0.85 1.78 14.42
CA THR A 66 2.17 2.00 15.02
C THR A 66 2.25 1.27 16.37
N GLY A 67 3.41 1.23 17.00
CA GLY A 67 3.58 0.69 18.35
C GLY A 67 2.94 -0.69 18.56
N SER A 68 2.16 -0.82 19.62
CA SER A 68 1.50 -2.07 20.02
C SER A 68 0.38 -2.52 19.07
N ALA A 69 -0.24 -1.60 18.33
CA ALA A 69 -1.30 -1.95 17.38
C ALA A 69 -0.82 -2.92 16.29
N ARG A 70 0.46 -2.83 15.89
CA ARG A 70 1.07 -3.77 14.94
C ARG A 70 1.16 -5.18 15.52
N ALA A 71 1.55 -5.29 16.81
CA ALA A 71 1.61 -6.58 17.48
C ALA A 71 0.20 -7.20 17.60
N ALA A 72 -0.80 -6.40 17.99
CA ALA A 72 -2.19 -6.82 18.04
C ALA A 72 -2.71 -7.34 16.69
N LEU A 73 -2.40 -6.65 15.59
CA LEU A 73 -2.70 -7.16 14.24
C LEU A 73 -1.99 -8.50 13.97
N GLY A 74 -0.74 -8.65 14.41
CA GLY A 74 0.03 -9.89 14.28
C GLY A 74 -0.64 -11.07 15.00
N ASP A 75 -1.19 -10.83 16.18
CA ASP A 75 -1.94 -11.83 16.94
C ASP A 75 -3.24 -12.23 16.22
N VAL A 76 -3.98 -11.25 15.69
CA VAL A 76 -5.21 -11.51 14.91
C VAL A 76 -4.90 -12.33 13.65
N MET A 77 -3.83 -11.97 12.91
CA MET A 77 -3.39 -12.72 11.74
C MET A 77 -2.95 -14.14 12.10
N ALA A 78 -2.27 -14.33 13.22
CA ALA A 78 -1.88 -15.66 13.70
C ALA A 78 -3.09 -16.51 14.09
N THR A 79 -4.09 -15.93 14.76
CA THR A 79 -5.36 -16.63 15.09
C THR A 79 -6.09 -17.07 13.81
N SER A 80 -6.20 -16.18 12.82
CA SER A 80 -6.76 -16.51 11.51
C SER A 80 -6.01 -17.66 10.82
N LEU A 81 -4.68 -17.61 10.84
CA LEU A 81 -3.85 -18.67 10.29
C LEU A 81 -4.03 -19.98 11.04
N GLN A 82 -4.10 -19.95 12.37
CA GLN A 82 -4.29 -21.13 13.20
C GLN A 82 -5.56 -21.88 12.81
N THR A 83 -6.69 -21.18 12.75
CA THR A 83 -7.98 -21.76 12.34
C THR A 83 -7.89 -22.48 11.00
N ARG A 84 -7.24 -21.86 10.01
CA ARG A 84 -7.05 -22.47 8.68
C ARG A 84 -6.15 -23.69 8.70
N LEU A 85 -5.08 -23.66 9.48
CA LEU A 85 -4.14 -24.79 9.58
C LEU A 85 -4.75 -25.99 10.31
N GLU A 86 -5.55 -25.74 11.36
CA GLU A 86 -6.27 -26.79 12.10
C GLU A 86 -7.32 -27.45 11.21
N GLN A 87 -8.08 -26.67 10.43
CA GLN A 87 -9.05 -27.20 9.46
C GLN A 87 -8.39 -28.08 8.40
N ASN A 88 -7.14 -27.81 8.05
CA ASN A 88 -6.37 -28.59 7.07
C ASN A 88 -5.56 -29.72 7.68
N GLY A 89 -5.73 -30.04 8.97
CA GLY A 89 -5.03 -31.12 9.67
C GLY A 89 -3.50 -30.92 9.75
N THR A 90 -3.02 -29.67 9.75
CA THR A 90 -1.57 -29.38 9.76
C THR A 90 -1.01 -29.58 11.17
N GLU A 91 0.02 -30.39 11.29
CA GLU A 91 0.78 -30.58 12.53
C GLU A 91 1.86 -29.48 12.73
N ASN A 92 2.35 -29.35 13.97
CA ASN A 92 3.47 -28.45 14.34
C ASN A 92 3.30 -27.00 13.90
N ILE A 93 2.09 -26.46 14.09
CA ILE A 93 1.71 -25.11 13.63
C ILE A 93 2.42 -23.97 14.39
N GLN A 94 2.93 -24.20 15.61
CA GLN A 94 3.50 -23.14 16.47
C GLN A 94 4.57 -22.29 15.80
N LYS A 95 5.51 -22.92 15.08
CA LYS A 95 6.55 -22.21 14.36
C LYS A 95 5.99 -21.29 13.26
N LYS A 96 4.90 -21.70 12.61
CA LYS A 96 4.20 -20.89 11.59
C LYS A 96 3.51 -19.70 12.24
N LEU A 97 2.86 -19.90 13.39
CA LEU A 97 2.17 -18.82 14.11
C LEU A 97 3.14 -17.77 14.65
N ILE A 98 4.29 -18.17 15.20
CA ILE A 98 5.35 -17.24 15.65
C ILE A 98 5.83 -16.39 14.47
N ARG A 99 6.09 -17.01 13.32
CA ARG A 99 6.49 -16.30 12.12
C ARG A 99 5.41 -15.34 11.61
N GLU A 100 4.15 -15.73 11.74
CA GLU A 100 3.02 -14.90 11.32
C GLU A 100 2.92 -13.63 12.17
N ARG A 101 2.96 -13.76 13.50
CA ARG A 101 3.00 -12.63 14.44
C ARG A 101 4.13 -11.66 14.11
N ALA A 102 5.31 -12.19 13.80
CA ALA A 102 6.49 -11.37 13.51
C ALA A 102 6.37 -10.58 12.20
N LYS A 103 5.46 -10.92 11.29
CA LYS A 103 5.34 -10.23 10.00
C LYS A 103 4.94 -8.76 10.16
N THR A 104 4.04 -8.44 11.07
CA THR A 104 3.55 -7.08 11.31
C THR A 104 4.59 -6.18 11.98
N LEU A 105 5.64 -6.77 12.55
CA LEU A 105 6.74 -6.04 13.19
C LEU A 105 7.91 -5.73 12.25
N ARG A 106 7.79 -6.07 10.95
CA ARG A 106 8.86 -5.85 9.96
C ARG A 106 9.06 -4.41 9.56
N ALA A 107 8.10 -3.53 9.85
CA ALA A 107 8.22 -2.10 9.64
C ALA A 107 7.63 -1.34 10.84
N PRO A 108 8.11 -0.13 11.14
CA PRO A 108 7.60 0.68 12.25
C PRO A 108 6.17 1.19 12.03
N VAL A 109 5.72 1.26 10.78
CA VAL A 109 4.36 1.69 10.42
C VAL A 109 3.75 0.71 9.43
N ILE A 110 2.46 0.41 9.61
CA ILE A 110 1.62 -0.27 8.62
C ILE A 110 0.41 0.61 8.34
N ILE A 111 0.19 0.96 7.08
CA ILE A 111 -1.03 1.63 6.64
C ILE A 111 -1.87 0.57 5.93
N VAL A 112 -3.07 0.30 6.47
CA VAL A 112 -4.02 -0.61 5.83
C VAL A 112 -4.99 0.22 5.01
N VAL A 113 -5.12 -0.14 3.74
CA VAL A 113 -6.05 0.52 2.83
C VAL A 113 -7.21 -0.42 2.58
N ALA A 114 -8.39 0.02 2.97
CA ALA A 114 -9.64 -0.70 2.78
C ALA A 114 -10.62 0.11 1.94
N ILE A 115 -11.60 -0.58 1.40
CA ILE A 115 -12.77 0.00 0.73
C ILE A 115 -13.97 -0.34 1.59
N THR A 116 -14.79 0.67 1.89
CA THR A 116 -16.01 0.51 2.70
C THR A 116 -17.23 0.97 1.93
N GLY A 117 -18.36 0.35 2.24
CA GLY A 117 -19.65 0.74 1.66
C GLY A 117 -19.82 0.41 0.18
N VAL A 118 -19.11 -0.58 -0.34
CA VAL A 118 -19.12 -0.95 -1.77
C VAL A 118 -20.53 -1.13 -2.34
N GLN A 119 -21.46 -1.69 -1.57
CA GLN A 119 -22.84 -1.92 -2.01
C GLN A 119 -23.69 -0.64 -2.11
N GLN A 120 -23.27 0.44 -1.46
CA GLN A 120 -23.96 1.73 -1.43
C GLN A 120 -23.38 2.72 -2.45
N LEU A 121 -22.20 2.41 -3.02
CA LEU A 121 -21.53 3.24 -4.00
C LEU A 121 -22.14 3.02 -5.39
N GLN A 122 -22.26 4.11 -6.15
CA GLN A 122 -22.62 4.00 -7.57
C GLN A 122 -21.43 3.43 -8.34
N GLY A 123 -21.68 2.49 -9.26
CA GLY A 123 -20.66 1.90 -10.11
C GLY A 123 -20.38 0.43 -9.80
N TYR A 124 -19.31 -0.06 -10.36
CA TYR A 124 -18.86 -1.45 -10.18
C TYR A 124 -17.84 -1.58 -9.04
N PRO A 125 -17.89 -2.65 -8.22
CA PRO A 125 -16.93 -2.86 -7.14
C PRO A 125 -15.47 -2.80 -7.59
N ILE A 126 -15.18 -3.16 -8.84
CA ILE A 126 -13.82 -3.10 -9.41
C ILE A 126 -13.30 -1.66 -9.48
N GLU A 127 -14.15 -0.69 -9.79
CA GLU A 127 -13.77 0.73 -9.88
C GLU A 127 -13.29 1.27 -8.52
N CYS A 128 -13.91 0.79 -7.43
CA CYS A 128 -13.46 1.11 -6.07
C CYS A 128 -12.06 0.53 -5.78
N VAL A 129 -11.80 -0.70 -6.26
CA VAL A 129 -10.47 -1.34 -6.12
C VAL A 129 -9.43 -0.60 -6.93
N GLU A 130 -9.75 -0.17 -8.14
CA GLU A 130 -8.88 0.62 -9.02
C GLU A 130 -8.55 1.97 -8.39
N ALA A 131 -9.55 2.69 -7.86
CA ALA A 131 -9.37 3.94 -7.15
C ALA A 131 -8.46 3.79 -5.91
N ALA A 132 -8.73 2.79 -5.07
CA ALA A 132 -7.88 2.52 -3.89
C ALA A 132 -6.46 2.05 -4.28
N SER A 133 -6.32 1.33 -5.39
CA SER A 133 -5.00 0.95 -5.93
C SER A 133 -4.22 2.15 -6.45
N ALA A 134 -4.90 3.12 -7.10
CA ALA A 134 -4.31 4.39 -7.48
C ALA A 134 -3.89 5.21 -6.25
N ALA A 135 -4.73 5.25 -5.20
CA ALA A 135 -4.39 5.89 -3.93
C ALA A 135 -3.14 5.28 -3.29
N ILE A 136 -3.04 3.96 -3.27
CA ILE A 136 -1.83 3.25 -2.79
C ILE A 136 -0.63 3.65 -3.64
N GLN A 137 -0.74 3.67 -4.97
CA GLN A 137 0.39 4.03 -5.82
C GLN A 137 0.86 5.47 -5.58
N ASN A 138 -0.05 6.43 -5.40
CA ASN A 138 0.30 7.80 -5.03
C ASN A 138 1.08 7.83 -3.71
N MET A 139 0.60 7.11 -2.68
CA MET A 139 1.28 6.96 -1.39
C MET A 139 2.69 6.39 -1.55
N LEU A 140 2.88 5.36 -2.38
CA LEU A 140 4.18 4.74 -2.63
C LEU A 140 5.15 5.70 -3.34
N LEU A 141 4.67 6.53 -4.26
CA LEU A 141 5.48 7.53 -4.96
C LEU A 141 5.86 8.70 -4.05
N ALA A 142 4.92 9.20 -3.25
CA ALA A 142 5.19 10.22 -2.24
C ALA A 142 6.23 9.74 -1.21
N GLY A 143 6.12 8.48 -0.76
CA GLY A 143 7.11 7.87 0.12
C GLY A 143 8.51 7.81 -0.49
N GLU A 144 8.62 7.39 -1.74
CA GLU A 144 9.92 7.38 -2.47
C GLU A 144 10.53 8.78 -2.53
N GLU A 145 9.73 9.81 -2.81
CA GLU A 145 10.22 11.19 -2.90
C GLU A 145 10.65 11.76 -1.55
N MET A 146 10.00 11.34 -0.46
CA MET A 146 10.38 11.69 0.92
C MET A 146 11.52 10.83 1.48
N GLY A 147 12.10 9.92 0.70
CA GLY A 147 13.16 9.01 1.17
C GLY A 147 12.67 7.87 2.05
N LEU A 148 11.37 7.62 2.09
CA LEU A 148 10.79 6.47 2.79
C LEU A 148 10.77 5.24 1.90
N ALA A 149 10.99 4.10 2.51
CA ALA A 149 10.81 2.80 1.88
C ALA A 149 9.42 2.24 2.17
N SER A 150 8.85 1.59 1.18
CA SER A 150 7.56 0.95 1.33
C SER A 150 7.45 -0.37 0.59
N VAL A 151 6.54 -1.22 1.07
CA VAL A 151 6.13 -2.43 0.36
C VAL A 151 4.63 -2.67 0.54
N TRP A 152 3.94 -2.78 -0.57
CA TRP A 152 2.53 -3.18 -0.60
C TRP A 152 2.44 -4.70 -0.53
N ARG A 153 1.71 -5.19 0.46
CA ARG A 153 1.43 -6.61 0.68
C ARG A 153 -0.06 -6.86 0.67
N THR A 154 -0.41 -8.01 0.16
CA THR A 154 -1.75 -8.60 0.21
C THR A 154 -1.64 -10.03 0.76
N GLY A 155 -2.52 -10.90 0.39
CA GLY A 155 -2.54 -12.30 0.75
C GLY A 155 -3.78 -12.66 1.56
N ASP A 156 -3.82 -13.88 2.09
CA ASP A 156 -5.02 -14.45 2.72
C ASP A 156 -5.65 -13.55 3.79
N HIS A 157 -4.82 -12.81 4.54
CA HIS A 157 -5.31 -11.93 5.61
C HIS A 157 -6.14 -10.74 5.09
N ALA A 158 -5.92 -10.31 3.85
CA ALA A 158 -6.74 -9.25 3.25
C ALA A 158 -8.19 -9.71 2.99
N TYR A 159 -8.39 -11.02 2.87
CA TYR A 159 -9.69 -11.65 2.60
C TYR A 159 -10.32 -12.28 3.85
N ASP A 160 -9.55 -12.37 4.95
CA ASP A 160 -9.98 -13.09 6.14
C ASP A 160 -11.03 -12.30 6.95
N PRO A 161 -12.20 -12.91 7.25
CA PRO A 161 -13.26 -12.23 7.98
C PRO A 161 -12.86 -11.80 9.40
N THR A 162 -11.94 -12.53 10.06
CA THR A 162 -11.47 -12.19 11.41
C THR A 162 -10.62 -10.93 11.38
N VAL A 163 -9.73 -10.80 10.37
CA VAL A 163 -8.93 -9.60 10.16
C VAL A 163 -9.82 -8.41 9.80
N LYS A 164 -10.81 -8.59 8.89
CA LYS A 164 -11.76 -7.54 8.55
C LYS A 164 -12.53 -7.06 9.80
N ARG A 165 -13.08 -7.96 10.60
CA ARG A 165 -13.81 -7.60 11.83
C ARG A 165 -12.95 -6.84 12.82
N TRP A 166 -11.66 -7.15 12.93
CA TRP A 166 -10.76 -6.43 13.82
C TRP A 166 -10.60 -4.96 13.44
N PHE A 167 -10.67 -4.63 12.15
CA PHE A 167 -10.71 -3.26 11.64
C PHE A 167 -12.13 -2.65 11.68
N GLY A 168 -13.15 -3.34 12.16
CA GLY A 168 -14.54 -2.88 12.12
C GLY A 168 -15.15 -2.87 10.71
N LEU A 169 -14.55 -3.62 9.80
CA LEU A 169 -15.03 -3.76 8.42
C LEU A 169 -16.18 -4.76 8.34
N GLN A 170 -17.12 -4.50 7.44
CA GLN A 170 -18.22 -5.40 7.13
C GLN A 170 -17.76 -6.55 6.22
N ARG A 171 -18.64 -7.54 6.00
CA ARG A 171 -18.34 -8.70 5.17
C ARG A 171 -17.93 -8.32 3.74
N ASP A 172 -18.64 -7.36 3.17
CA ASP A 172 -18.48 -6.95 1.76
C ASP A 172 -17.43 -5.86 1.57
N ASP A 173 -16.94 -5.25 2.67
CA ASP A 173 -15.80 -4.35 2.61
C ASP A 173 -14.54 -5.12 2.20
N LEU A 174 -13.59 -4.44 1.59
CA LEU A 174 -12.39 -5.06 1.05
C LEU A 174 -11.13 -4.44 1.69
N ILE A 175 -10.15 -5.26 2.05
CA ILE A 175 -8.80 -4.79 2.32
C ILE A 175 -8.00 -4.90 1.03
N VAL A 176 -7.60 -3.76 0.46
CA VAL A 176 -6.83 -3.69 -0.80
C VAL A 176 -5.35 -3.97 -0.53
N GLY A 177 -4.85 -3.63 0.65
CA GLY A 177 -3.48 -3.97 1.01
C GLY A 177 -3.02 -3.44 2.35
N PHE A 178 -1.87 -3.96 2.73
CA PHE A 178 -1.09 -3.58 3.90
C PHE A 178 0.19 -2.92 3.40
N ILE A 179 0.37 -1.64 3.64
CA ILE A 179 1.51 -0.86 3.20
C ILE A 179 2.46 -0.73 4.39
N TYR A 180 3.58 -1.44 4.32
CA TYR A 180 4.64 -1.40 5.32
C TYR A 180 5.57 -0.23 4.98
N VAL A 181 5.78 0.69 5.93
CA VAL A 181 6.52 1.93 5.70
C VAL A 181 7.60 2.12 6.78
N GLY A 182 8.75 2.63 6.38
CA GLY A 182 9.87 2.99 7.26
C GLY A 182 11.05 3.55 6.47
N TYR A 183 12.15 3.89 7.15
CA TYR A 183 13.37 4.34 6.49
C TYR A 183 14.16 3.16 5.92
N PRO A 184 14.66 3.23 4.67
CA PRO A 184 15.34 2.12 4.02
C PRO A 184 16.68 1.79 4.69
N MET A 185 16.91 0.52 4.95
CA MET A 185 18.23 0.01 5.37
C MET A 185 19.05 -0.59 4.20
N THR A 186 18.41 -0.73 3.05
CA THR A 186 19.03 -1.29 1.84
C THR A 186 18.56 -0.54 0.61
N THR A 187 19.45 -0.40 -0.35
CA THR A 187 19.09 0.06 -1.69
C THR A 187 18.71 -1.12 -2.58
N ARG A 188 17.86 -0.88 -3.56
CA ARG A 188 17.51 -1.86 -4.60
C ARG A 188 17.93 -1.32 -5.95
N PRO A 189 18.49 -2.14 -6.84
CA PRO A 189 18.81 -1.72 -8.20
C PRO A 189 17.52 -1.30 -8.92
N MET A 190 17.64 -0.39 -9.86
CA MET A 190 16.52 0.03 -10.71
C MET A 190 15.95 -1.18 -11.45
N ARG A 191 14.64 -1.22 -11.57
CA ARG A 191 13.98 -2.24 -12.38
C ARG A 191 14.16 -1.92 -13.85
N ILE A 192 14.46 -2.93 -14.65
CA ILE A 192 14.38 -2.88 -16.11
C ILE A 192 13.05 -3.56 -16.50
N PRO A 193 12.01 -2.81 -16.81
CA PRO A 193 10.73 -3.39 -17.24
C PRO A 193 10.84 -3.91 -18.67
N THR A 194 9.93 -4.80 -19.05
CA THR A 194 9.73 -5.13 -20.46
C THR A 194 9.40 -3.86 -21.23
N HIS A 195 10.01 -3.65 -22.39
CA HIS A 195 9.75 -2.45 -23.19
C HIS A 195 8.26 -2.38 -23.57
N PHE A 196 7.68 -1.20 -23.47
CA PHE A 196 6.23 -0.99 -23.64
C PHE A 196 5.73 -1.46 -25.01
N SER A 197 6.56 -1.35 -26.06
CA SER A 197 6.19 -1.74 -27.44
C SER A 197 5.75 -3.22 -27.55
N VAL A 198 6.26 -4.11 -26.66
CA VAL A 198 5.87 -5.52 -26.64
C VAL A 198 4.41 -5.71 -26.20
N LYS A 199 3.84 -4.69 -25.54
CA LYS A 199 2.48 -4.72 -24.97
C LYS A 199 1.56 -3.63 -25.53
N THR A 200 1.98 -2.98 -26.64
CA THR A 200 1.24 -1.89 -27.23
C THR A 200 0.84 -2.23 -28.65
N THR A 201 -0.43 -2.07 -28.95
CA THR A 201 -0.95 -2.13 -30.31
C THR A 201 -1.42 -0.73 -30.71
N TRP A 202 -0.91 -0.21 -31.80
CA TRP A 202 -1.35 1.05 -32.38
C TRP A 202 -2.48 0.77 -33.36
N LEU A 203 -3.62 1.39 -33.16
CA LEU A 203 -4.75 1.35 -34.08
C LEU A 203 -4.85 2.72 -34.77
N SER A 204 -4.92 2.72 -36.10
CA SER A 204 -5.00 3.93 -36.95
C SER A 204 -6.17 3.82 -37.93
#